data_dae923cd8036a8ba570481524ea87d91
#
_entry.id   dae923cd8036a8ba570481524ea87d91
#
_cell.length_a   1.000
_cell.length_b   1.000
_cell.length_c   1.000
_cell.angle_alpha   90.00
_cell.angle_beta   90.00
_cell.angle_gamma   90.00
#
_symmetry.space_group_name_H-M   'P 1'
#
loop_
_entity.id
_entity.type
_entity.pdbx_description
1 polymer ?
#
loop_
_entity_poly.entity_id
_entity_poly.type
_entity_poly.pdbx_seq_one_letter_code
_entity_poly.pdbx_strand_id
1 'polypeptide(L)'
;HGKDTQNMPPMEFLGNLVLLIVGGNDTTRNSISGGVLALNQNPDEYDKLRADHSLIPNMVSEIIRWQTPLAFMRRTVTRDLEFRGQQLRKGDKLAMWYVSGNRDERVIPDPNRFWIDRPNARHHLSFGFGLHRCMGNRLAEMQLRVLWEEIMQRFSFVEVVGEPERVQSSFVRGYASLPVKLHTI
;
A
#
# COMPACT_ATOMS: atom_id res chain seq x y z
N HIS A 1 1.03 -1.78 -29.20
CA HIS A 1 0.80 -0.86 -30.34
C HIS A 1 -0.62 -0.27 -30.31
N GLY A 2 -0.96 0.41 -29.20
CA GLY A 2 -2.22 1.17 -29.12
C GLY A 2 -2.15 2.39 -30.02
N LYS A 3 -3.26 2.76 -30.67
CA LYS A 3 -3.33 3.93 -31.59
C LYS A 3 -2.83 5.21 -30.91
N ASP A 4 -3.11 5.39 -29.63
CA ASP A 4 -2.77 6.61 -28.87
C ASP A 4 -1.29 6.64 -28.39
N THR A 5 -0.58 5.52 -28.47
CA THR A 5 0.79 5.40 -27.96
C THR A 5 1.85 5.06 -28.99
N GLN A 6 1.44 4.73 -30.24
CA GLN A 6 2.36 4.30 -31.30
C GLN A 6 3.37 5.38 -31.74
N ASN A 7 2.99 6.66 -31.59
CA ASN A 7 3.81 7.82 -31.98
C ASN A 7 4.15 8.71 -30.78
N MET A 8 4.26 8.12 -29.59
CA MET A 8 4.60 8.86 -28.37
C MET A 8 5.98 9.53 -28.49
N PRO A 9 6.12 10.81 -28.19
CA PRO A 9 7.43 11.46 -28.14
C PRO A 9 8.38 10.75 -27.18
N PRO A 10 9.69 10.67 -27.49
CA PRO A 10 10.66 9.90 -26.69
C PRO A 10 10.69 10.28 -25.20
N MET A 11 10.56 11.57 -24.87
CA MET A 11 10.54 12.03 -23.48
C MET A 11 9.25 11.66 -22.74
N GLU A 12 8.13 11.63 -23.44
CA GLU A 12 6.86 11.16 -22.88
C GLU A 12 6.88 9.65 -22.65
N PHE A 13 7.41 8.90 -23.61
CA PHE A 13 7.64 7.45 -23.46
C PHE A 13 8.53 7.15 -22.25
N LEU A 14 9.68 7.85 -22.13
CA LEU A 14 10.58 7.71 -20.99
C LEU A 14 9.87 8.04 -19.67
N GLY A 15 9.12 9.13 -19.62
CA GLY A 15 8.34 9.53 -18.44
C GLY A 15 7.33 8.46 -18.01
N ASN A 16 6.60 7.89 -18.96
CA ASN A 16 5.66 6.79 -18.69
C ASN A 16 6.37 5.52 -18.21
N LEU A 17 7.52 5.17 -18.80
CA LEU A 17 8.30 4.00 -18.38
C LEU A 17 8.82 4.18 -16.94
N VAL A 18 9.39 5.34 -16.63
CA VAL A 18 9.85 5.68 -15.27
C VAL A 18 8.70 5.63 -14.27
N LEU A 19 7.52 6.17 -14.63
CA LEU A 19 6.34 6.14 -13.78
C LEU A 19 5.91 4.71 -13.45
N LEU A 20 5.90 3.81 -14.43
CA LEU A 20 5.54 2.40 -14.21
C LEU A 20 6.56 1.67 -13.31
N ILE A 21 7.85 1.91 -13.52
CA ILE A 21 8.92 1.31 -12.71
C ILE A 21 8.83 1.81 -11.26
N VAL A 22 8.77 3.12 -11.05
CA VAL A 22 8.73 3.73 -9.72
C VAL A 22 7.43 3.36 -8.99
N GLY A 23 6.30 3.42 -9.69
CA GLY A 23 4.99 3.11 -9.09
C GLY A 23 4.83 1.64 -8.70
N GLY A 24 5.41 0.72 -9.46
CA GLY A 24 5.22 -0.72 -9.28
C GLY A 24 6.24 -1.42 -8.39
N ASN A 25 7.42 -0.84 -8.18
CA ASN A 25 8.51 -1.49 -7.48
C ASN A 25 8.44 -1.26 -5.95
N ASP A 26 8.74 -0.06 -5.50
CA ASP A 26 8.92 0.23 -4.08
C ASP A 26 7.64 0.05 -3.26
N THR A 27 6.49 0.42 -3.79
CA THR A 27 5.22 0.33 -3.06
C THR A 27 4.84 -1.12 -2.76
N THR A 28 5.04 -2.03 -3.72
CA THR A 28 4.78 -3.46 -3.55
C THR A 28 5.78 -4.08 -2.58
N ARG A 29 7.07 -3.83 -2.76
CA ARG A 29 8.13 -4.30 -1.86
C ARG A 29 7.88 -3.86 -0.41
N ASN A 30 7.56 -2.59 -0.20
CA ASN A 30 7.28 -2.07 1.13
C ASN A 30 6.00 -2.62 1.74
N SER A 31 5.00 -2.98 0.93
CA SER A 31 3.81 -3.67 1.40
C SER A 31 4.13 -5.10 1.85
N ILE A 32 5.00 -5.81 1.13
CA ILE A 32 5.45 -7.16 1.51
C ILE A 32 6.18 -7.10 2.86
N SER A 33 7.21 -6.26 2.97
CA SER A 33 7.99 -6.11 4.21
C SER A 33 7.11 -5.64 5.37
N GLY A 34 6.21 -4.69 5.12
CA GLY A 34 5.26 -4.20 6.11
C GLY A 34 4.27 -5.27 6.58
N GLY A 35 3.87 -6.18 5.70
CA GLY A 35 3.01 -7.31 6.03
C GLY A 35 3.73 -8.32 6.94
N VAL A 36 4.98 -8.66 6.62
CA VAL A 36 5.81 -9.53 7.48
C VAL A 36 5.96 -8.92 8.87
N LEU A 37 6.35 -7.66 8.96
CA LEU A 37 6.50 -6.98 10.24
C LEU A 37 5.18 -6.90 11.02
N ALA A 38 4.06 -6.55 10.35
CA ALA A 38 2.76 -6.43 10.99
C ALA A 38 2.30 -7.77 11.59
N LEU A 39 2.48 -8.88 10.87
CA LEU A 39 2.14 -10.21 11.39
C LEU A 39 3.02 -10.61 12.58
N ASN A 40 4.33 -10.30 12.55
CA ASN A 40 5.22 -10.55 13.70
C ASN A 40 4.84 -9.71 14.93
N GLN A 41 4.35 -8.48 14.72
CA GLN A 41 3.87 -7.61 15.81
C GLN A 41 2.47 -7.98 16.31
N ASN A 42 1.74 -8.82 15.59
CA ASN A 42 0.39 -9.26 15.92
C ASN A 42 0.30 -10.80 15.77
N PRO A 43 0.89 -11.56 16.70
CA PRO A 43 1.00 -13.01 16.59
C PRO A 43 -0.35 -13.72 16.49
N ASP A 44 -1.39 -13.23 17.17
CA ASP A 44 -2.74 -13.78 17.08
C ASP A 44 -3.32 -13.70 15.65
N GLU A 45 -2.99 -12.63 14.91
CA GLU A 45 -3.39 -12.49 13.51
C GLU A 45 -2.57 -13.43 12.60
N TYR A 46 -1.30 -13.68 12.94
CA TYR A 46 -0.51 -14.67 12.22
C TYR A 46 -1.01 -16.10 12.47
N ASP A 47 -1.44 -16.42 13.71
CA ASP A 47 -2.04 -17.71 14.04
C ASP A 47 -3.35 -17.94 13.28
N LYS A 48 -4.21 -16.92 13.15
CA LYS A 48 -5.40 -16.99 12.29
C LYS A 48 -5.03 -17.30 10.84
N LEU A 49 -4.00 -16.63 10.30
CA LEU A 49 -3.56 -16.89 8.93
C LEU A 49 -3.09 -18.32 8.75
N ARG A 50 -2.33 -18.88 9.72
CA ARG A 50 -1.88 -20.28 9.69
C ARG A 50 -3.03 -21.27 9.77
N ALA A 51 -4.06 -20.93 10.52
CA ALA A 51 -5.25 -21.78 10.67
C ALA A 51 -6.17 -21.73 9.43
N ASP A 52 -6.21 -20.60 8.73
CA ASP A 52 -7.09 -20.40 7.58
C ASP A 52 -6.44 -19.53 6.48
N HIS A 53 -5.87 -20.16 5.49
CA HIS A 53 -5.25 -19.52 4.33
C HIS A 53 -6.27 -18.80 3.42
N SER A 54 -7.57 -19.06 3.56
CA SER A 54 -8.60 -18.34 2.81
C SER A 54 -8.66 -16.85 3.16
N LEU A 55 -8.04 -16.44 4.28
CA LEU A 55 -7.93 -15.05 4.72
C LEU A 55 -6.89 -14.24 3.92
N ILE A 56 -6.00 -14.87 3.14
CA ILE A 56 -4.93 -14.19 2.40
C ILE A 56 -5.44 -13.01 1.56
N PRO A 57 -6.52 -13.11 0.76
CA PRO A 57 -6.98 -11.97 -0.04
C PRO A 57 -7.41 -10.76 0.80
N ASN A 58 -8.06 -11.00 1.95
CA ASN A 58 -8.47 -9.93 2.86
C ASN A 58 -7.29 -9.34 3.61
N MET A 59 -6.39 -10.21 4.10
CA MET A 59 -5.12 -9.81 4.74
C MET A 59 -4.29 -8.92 3.81
N VAL A 60 -4.20 -9.22 2.51
CA VAL A 60 -3.49 -8.39 1.54
C VAL A 60 -4.05 -6.96 1.52
N SER A 61 -5.37 -6.81 1.53
CA SER A 61 -5.99 -5.49 1.61
C SER A 61 -5.68 -4.77 2.93
N GLU A 62 -5.70 -5.49 4.05
CA GLU A 62 -5.34 -4.95 5.37
C GLU A 62 -3.86 -4.57 5.44
N ILE A 63 -2.94 -5.37 4.87
CA ILE A 63 -1.53 -5.03 4.76
C ILE A 63 -1.35 -3.70 4.00
N ILE A 64 -2.01 -3.55 2.86
CA ILE A 64 -1.92 -2.33 2.05
C ILE A 64 -2.48 -1.12 2.81
N ARG A 65 -3.59 -1.28 3.54
CA ARG A 65 -4.15 -0.25 4.42
C ARG A 65 -3.17 0.10 5.54
N TRP A 66 -2.65 -0.91 6.23
CA TRP A 66 -1.77 -0.76 7.40
C TRP A 66 -0.45 -0.10 7.04
N GLN A 67 0.21 -0.59 6.02
CA GLN A 67 1.49 -0.08 5.56
C GLN A 67 1.35 1.30 4.91
N THR A 68 0.31 1.50 4.08
CA THR A 68 0.12 2.74 3.31
C THR A 68 1.46 3.23 2.72
N PRO A 69 2.03 2.54 1.72
CA PRO A 69 3.43 2.75 1.30
C PRO A 69 3.71 4.15 0.77
N LEU A 70 2.69 4.87 0.27
CA LEU A 70 2.77 6.31 -0.02
C LEU A 70 1.94 7.08 1.01
N ALA A 71 2.61 7.99 1.74
CA ALA A 71 1.98 8.72 2.84
C ALA A 71 0.87 9.66 2.35
N PHE A 72 1.08 10.32 1.22
CA PHE A 72 0.14 11.29 0.65
C PHE A 72 0.32 11.45 -0.86
N MET A 73 -0.63 12.08 -1.50
CA MET A 73 -0.51 12.61 -2.86
C MET A 73 -0.97 14.06 -2.88
N ARG A 74 -0.46 14.85 -3.84
CA ARG A 74 -0.85 16.24 -4.00
C ARG A 74 -1.85 16.44 -5.13
N ARG A 75 -2.66 17.50 -4.98
CA ARG A 75 -3.51 18.07 -6.05
C ARG A 75 -3.26 19.57 -6.11
N THR A 76 -3.45 20.13 -7.29
CA THR A 76 -3.45 21.58 -7.48
C THR A 76 -4.88 22.03 -7.73
N VAL A 77 -5.31 23.04 -7.00
CA VAL A 77 -6.64 23.65 -7.16
C VAL A 77 -6.68 24.34 -8.52
N THR A 78 -7.66 23.98 -9.35
CA THR A 78 -7.78 24.50 -10.73
C THR A 78 -8.63 25.75 -10.85
N ARG A 79 -9.46 26.05 -9.84
CA ARG A 79 -10.31 27.25 -9.74
C ARG A 79 -10.55 27.56 -8.27
N ASP A 80 -10.91 28.82 -7.99
CA ASP A 80 -11.32 29.20 -6.64
C ASP A 80 -12.56 28.43 -6.22
N LEU A 81 -12.58 27.92 -4.99
CA LEU A 81 -13.71 27.20 -4.43
C LEU A 81 -13.70 27.24 -2.91
N GLU A 82 -14.87 27.04 -2.32
CA GLU A 82 -14.98 26.75 -0.90
C GLU A 82 -15.06 25.25 -0.66
N PHE A 83 -14.26 24.75 0.28
CA PHE A 83 -14.28 23.36 0.71
C PHE A 83 -14.32 23.28 2.23
N ARG A 84 -15.42 22.79 2.78
CA ARG A 84 -15.64 22.67 4.23
C ARG A 84 -15.37 23.96 5.01
N GLY A 85 -15.87 25.09 4.51
CA GLY A 85 -15.71 26.42 5.11
C GLY A 85 -14.33 27.05 4.90
N GLN A 86 -13.42 26.40 4.15
CA GLN A 86 -12.12 26.94 3.79
C GLN A 86 -12.13 27.45 2.34
N GLN A 87 -11.65 28.67 2.15
CA GLN A 87 -11.47 29.24 0.82
C GLN A 87 -10.19 28.72 0.20
N LEU A 88 -10.29 28.01 -0.91
CA LEU A 88 -9.20 27.52 -1.72
C LEU A 88 -9.08 28.33 -2.99
N ARG A 89 -7.87 28.77 -3.32
CA ARG A 89 -7.59 29.57 -4.51
C ARG A 89 -6.97 28.72 -5.61
N LYS A 90 -7.22 29.10 -6.84
CA LYS A 90 -6.54 28.52 -8.01
C LYS A 90 -5.01 28.57 -7.80
N GLY A 91 -4.36 27.41 -7.96
CA GLY A 91 -2.92 27.25 -7.77
C GLY A 91 -2.53 26.68 -6.42
N ASP A 92 -3.40 26.71 -5.41
CA ASP A 92 -3.12 26.12 -4.10
C ASP A 92 -2.80 24.64 -4.20
N LYS A 93 -1.92 24.18 -3.30
CA LYS A 93 -1.50 22.78 -3.21
C LYS A 93 -2.20 22.09 -2.05
N LEU A 94 -2.93 21.04 -2.35
CA LEU A 94 -3.61 20.18 -1.38
C LEU A 94 -2.84 18.87 -1.20
N ALA A 95 -2.50 18.53 0.03
CA ALA A 95 -1.95 17.22 0.38
C ALA A 95 -3.09 16.32 0.88
N MET A 96 -3.31 15.21 0.17
CA MET A 96 -4.27 14.18 0.57
C MET A 96 -3.51 13.11 1.35
N TRP A 97 -3.59 13.14 2.68
CA TRP A 97 -2.88 12.24 3.57
C TRP A 97 -3.57 10.88 3.65
N TYR A 98 -3.11 9.92 2.84
CA TYR A 98 -3.64 8.56 2.83
C TYR A 98 -3.39 7.83 4.15
N VAL A 99 -2.25 8.09 4.80
CA VAL A 99 -1.95 7.53 6.13
C VAL A 99 -2.97 7.96 7.18
N SER A 100 -3.45 9.21 7.12
CA SER A 100 -4.49 9.72 8.01
C SER A 100 -5.86 9.13 7.66
N GLY A 101 -6.21 9.13 6.37
CA GLY A 101 -7.48 8.57 5.91
C GLY A 101 -7.62 7.07 6.21
N ASN A 102 -6.52 6.31 6.12
CA ASN A 102 -6.48 4.89 6.48
C ASN A 102 -6.51 4.64 8.01
N ARG A 103 -6.49 5.70 8.81
CA ARG A 103 -6.61 5.68 10.27
C ARG A 103 -7.80 6.48 10.79
N ASP A 104 -8.71 6.91 9.91
CA ASP A 104 -9.89 7.68 10.29
C ASP A 104 -10.95 6.77 10.93
N GLU A 105 -11.12 6.88 12.24
CA GLU A 105 -12.07 6.10 13.03
C GLU A 105 -13.53 6.33 12.66
N ARG A 106 -13.85 7.46 12.00
CA ARG A 106 -15.21 7.78 11.54
C ARG A 106 -15.67 6.86 10.39
N VAL A 107 -14.73 6.21 9.71
CA VAL A 107 -15.01 5.36 8.54
C VAL A 107 -14.37 3.98 8.61
N ILE A 108 -13.35 3.80 9.43
CA ILE A 108 -12.65 2.53 9.61
C ILE A 108 -12.70 2.15 11.11
N PRO A 109 -13.50 1.15 11.48
CA PRO A 109 -13.54 0.66 12.86
C PRO A 109 -12.16 0.17 13.30
N ASP A 110 -11.76 0.51 14.54
CA ASP A 110 -10.46 0.12 15.12
C ASP A 110 -9.26 0.34 14.18
N PRO A 111 -9.07 1.58 13.66
CA PRO A 111 -8.13 1.81 12.54
C PRO A 111 -6.67 1.55 12.94
N ASN A 112 -6.36 1.58 14.24
CA ASN A 112 -5.04 1.35 14.80
C ASN A 112 -4.78 -0.10 15.19
N ARG A 113 -5.72 -1.00 14.93
CA ARG A 113 -5.57 -2.44 15.03
C ARG A 113 -5.23 -3.03 13.65
N PHE A 114 -4.20 -3.85 13.58
CA PHE A 114 -3.97 -4.74 12.44
C PHE A 114 -4.90 -5.94 12.56
N TRP A 115 -5.75 -6.18 11.53
CA TRP A 115 -6.85 -7.12 11.62
C TRP A 115 -7.09 -7.77 10.25
N ILE A 116 -6.58 -9.00 10.05
CA ILE A 116 -6.52 -9.65 8.73
C ILE A 116 -7.89 -10.07 8.17
N ASP A 117 -8.88 -10.28 9.02
CA ASP A 117 -10.28 -10.57 8.67
C ASP A 117 -11.19 -9.33 8.80
N ARG A 118 -10.60 -8.12 8.76
CA ARG A 118 -11.33 -6.85 8.83
C ARG A 118 -12.45 -6.78 7.79
N PRO A 119 -13.69 -6.46 8.21
CA PRO A 119 -14.77 -6.18 7.26
C PRO A 119 -14.39 -5.01 6.34
N ASN A 120 -14.64 -5.17 5.04
CA ASN A 120 -14.40 -4.13 4.04
C ASN A 120 -12.93 -3.62 3.98
N ALA A 121 -11.94 -4.47 4.27
CA ALA A 121 -10.52 -4.10 4.24
C ALA A 121 -10.09 -3.40 2.92
N ARG A 122 -10.77 -3.68 1.80
CA ARG A 122 -10.51 -3.05 0.49
C ARG A 122 -10.92 -1.57 0.40
N HIS A 123 -11.66 -1.03 1.36
CA HIS A 123 -12.09 0.37 1.37
C HIS A 123 -11.00 1.34 1.87
N HIS A 124 -9.74 0.94 1.83
CA HIS A 124 -8.61 1.80 2.13
C HIS A 124 -8.29 2.81 1.01
N LEU A 125 -7.56 3.86 1.36
CA LEU A 125 -7.17 4.95 0.44
C LEU A 125 -5.76 4.80 -0.15
N SER A 126 -5.01 3.73 0.15
CA SER A 126 -3.62 3.57 -0.29
C SER A 126 -3.45 3.60 -1.82
N PHE A 127 -4.47 3.18 -2.57
CA PHE A 127 -4.51 3.26 -4.03
C PHE A 127 -5.02 4.60 -4.57
N GLY A 128 -5.32 5.55 -3.69
CA GLY A 128 -5.98 6.79 -4.07
C GLY A 128 -7.43 6.61 -4.49
N PHE A 129 -8.01 7.69 -5.00
CA PHE A 129 -9.41 7.73 -5.43
C PHE A 129 -9.59 8.62 -6.67
N GLY A 130 -10.64 8.35 -7.45
CA GLY A 130 -11.01 9.14 -8.63
C GLY A 130 -10.15 8.84 -9.86
N LEU A 131 -9.98 9.83 -10.73
CA LEU A 131 -9.31 9.70 -12.03
C LEU A 131 -7.87 9.18 -11.92
N HIS A 132 -7.16 9.56 -10.86
CA HIS A 132 -5.77 9.15 -10.60
C HIS A 132 -5.66 7.94 -9.66
N ARG A 133 -6.72 7.16 -9.49
CA ARG A 133 -6.61 5.88 -8.76
C ARG A 133 -5.53 5.02 -9.40
N CYS A 134 -4.76 4.32 -8.55
CA CYS A 134 -3.69 3.43 -8.99
C CYS A 134 -4.18 2.46 -10.08
N MET A 135 -3.54 2.52 -11.24
CA MET A 135 -3.87 1.63 -12.36
C MET A 135 -3.38 0.20 -12.12
N GLY A 136 -2.32 0.04 -11.30
CA GLY A 136 -1.69 -1.23 -10.96
C GLY A 136 -2.29 -1.93 -9.74
N ASN A 137 -3.40 -1.44 -9.16
CA ASN A 137 -3.95 -1.97 -7.91
C ASN A 137 -4.26 -3.48 -7.98
N ARG A 138 -4.81 -3.96 -9.09
CA ARG A 138 -5.11 -5.39 -9.29
C ARG A 138 -3.85 -6.24 -9.36
N LEU A 139 -2.81 -5.73 -10.03
CA LEU A 139 -1.52 -6.40 -10.13
C LEU A 139 -0.84 -6.47 -8.76
N ALA A 140 -0.83 -5.38 -8.00
CA ALA A 140 -0.28 -5.35 -6.66
C ALA A 140 -0.99 -6.32 -5.71
N GLU A 141 -2.33 -6.30 -5.68
CA GLU A 141 -3.12 -7.26 -4.90
C GLU A 141 -2.80 -8.72 -5.29
N MET A 142 -2.68 -9.00 -6.58
CA MET A 142 -2.36 -10.34 -7.09
C MET A 142 -0.94 -10.77 -6.69
N GLN A 143 0.05 -9.90 -6.85
CA GLN A 143 1.44 -10.19 -6.47
C GLN A 143 1.57 -10.51 -4.99
N LEU A 144 0.97 -9.69 -4.11
CA LEU A 144 0.99 -9.93 -2.68
C LEU A 144 0.27 -11.25 -2.34
N ARG A 145 -0.90 -11.49 -2.94
CA ARG A 145 -1.65 -12.72 -2.71
C ARG A 145 -0.84 -13.96 -3.07
N VAL A 146 -0.32 -14.02 -4.29
CA VAL A 146 0.47 -15.18 -4.76
C VAL A 146 1.69 -15.38 -3.88
N LEU A 147 2.40 -14.29 -3.51
CA LEU A 147 3.56 -14.39 -2.64
C LEU A 147 3.18 -14.98 -1.27
N TRP A 148 2.09 -14.53 -0.65
CA TRP A 148 1.67 -15.06 0.65
C TRP A 148 1.15 -16.50 0.56
N GLU A 149 0.45 -16.88 -0.52
CA GLU A 149 0.08 -18.27 -0.82
C GLU A 149 1.33 -19.16 -0.87
N GLU A 150 2.38 -18.72 -1.57
CA GLU A 150 3.65 -19.44 -1.70
C GLU A 150 4.45 -19.48 -0.38
N ILE A 151 4.45 -18.40 0.39
CA ILE A 151 5.09 -18.36 1.72
C ILE A 151 4.42 -19.40 2.63
N MET A 152 3.10 -19.38 2.72
CA MET A 152 2.36 -20.28 3.63
C MET A 152 2.44 -21.76 3.25
N GLN A 153 2.80 -22.06 1.99
CA GLN A 153 3.04 -23.45 1.54
C GLN A 153 4.45 -23.96 1.87
N ARG A 154 5.43 -23.07 2.01
CA ARG A 154 6.85 -23.45 2.15
C ARG A 154 7.42 -23.18 3.53
N PHE A 155 6.85 -22.24 4.24
CA PHE A 155 7.36 -21.77 5.52
C PHE A 155 6.28 -21.79 6.58
N SER A 156 6.58 -22.41 7.72
CA SER A 156 5.72 -22.36 8.90
C SER A 156 5.70 -20.97 9.55
N PHE A 157 6.80 -20.22 9.39
CA PHE A 157 6.94 -18.88 9.96
C PHE A 157 8.02 -18.06 9.24
N VAL A 158 7.76 -16.78 9.02
CA VAL A 158 8.75 -15.78 8.63
C VAL A 158 8.97 -14.89 9.84
N GLU A 159 10.05 -15.14 10.58
CA GLU A 159 10.40 -14.47 11.84
C GLU A 159 11.20 -13.20 11.56
N VAL A 160 10.81 -12.08 12.15
CA VAL A 160 11.63 -10.86 12.18
C VAL A 160 12.64 -10.99 13.32
N VAL A 161 13.94 -11.06 12.98
CA VAL A 161 15.03 -11.36 13.93
C VAL A 161 15.89 -10.15 14.28
N GLY A 162 15.52 -8.95 13.84
CA GLY A 162 16.25 -7.71 14.15
C GLY A 162 15.39 -6.47 13.97
N GLU A 163 15.92 -5.32 14.41
CA GLU A 163 15.23 -4.06 14.30
C GLU A 163 15.07 -3.64 12.84
N PRO A 164 13.88 -3.21 12.43
CA PRO A 164 13.64 -2.70 11.08
C PRO A 164 14.34 -1.36 10.86
N GLU A 165 15.18 -1.27 9.85
CA GLU A 165 15.72 0.01 9.39
C GLU A 165 14.73 0.66 8.42
N ARG A 166 14.22 1.84 8.76
CA ARG A 166 13.23 2.55 7.93
C ARG A 166 13.88 3.55 7.00
N VAL A 167 13.31 3.68 5.80
CA VAL A 167 13.67 4.75 4.87
C VAL A 167 13.26 6.10 5.46
N GLN A 168 14.20 7.03 5.54
CA GLN A 168 13.94 8.42 5.95
C GLN A 168 13.27 9.18 4.79
N SER A 169 11.97 9.21 4.77
CA SER A 169 11.19 9.89 3.74
C SER A 169 9.85 10.36 4.31
N SER A 170 9.43 11.56 3.95
CA SER A 170 8.08 12.04 4.25
C SER A 170 7.03 11.47 3.29
N PHE A 171 7.44 10.90 2.16
CA PHE A 171 6.56 10.45 1.08
C PHE A 171 6.43 8.92 1.05
N VAL A 172 7.55 8.20 0.98
CA VAL A 172 7.58 6.73 0.94
C VAL A 172 7.72 6.18 2.36
N ARG A 173 6.80 5.32 2.76
CA ARG A 173 6.86 4.56 4.01
C ARG A 173 7.39 3.17 3.71
N GLY A 174 8.67 2.97 3.96
CA GLY A 174 9.36 1.74 3.57
C GLY A 174 10.49 1.36 4.51
N TYR A 175 11.15 0.28 4.13
CA TYR A 175 12.25 -0.32 4.88
C TYR A 175 13.50 -0.35 4.02
N ALA A 176 14.60 0.13 4.55
CA ALA A 176 15.94 -0.06 4.00
C ALA A 176 16.41 -1.49 4.29
N SER A 177 16.11 -2.00 5.50
CA SER A 177 16.42 -3.37 5.92
C SER A 177 15.32 -3.90 6.85
N LEU A 178 14.99 -5.18 6.69
CA LEU A 178 14.14 -5.96 7.61
C LEU A 178 14.75 -7.36 7.73
N PRO A 179 15.58 -7.61 8.75
CA PRO A 179 16.19 -8.91 8.94
C PRO A 179 15.14 -9.98 9.29
N VAL A 180 15.12 -11.06 8.53
CA VAL A 180 14.17 -12.16 8.74
C VAL A 180 14.87 -13.52 8.73
N LYS A 181 14.28 -14.48 9.43
CA LYS A 181 14.62 -15.89 9.40
C LYS A 181 13.41 -16.68 8.87
N LEU A 182 13.67 -17.55 7.91
CA LEU A 182 12.65 -18.41 7.34
C LEU A 182 12.67 -19.77 8.07
N HIS A 183 11.52 -20.18 8.60
CA HIS A 183 11.33 -21.50 9.20
C HIS A 183 10.55 -22.35 8.20
N THR A 184 11.20 -23.37 7.65
CA THR A 184 10.57 -24.32 6.72
C THR A 184 9.53 -25.18 7.44
N ILE A 185 8.58 -25.69 6.67
CA ILE A 185 7.62 -26.70 7.14
C ILE A 185 8.31 -28.04 7.32
#